data_28d1b94d6125df3cd0bb6269ad42c288
#
_entry.id   28d1b94d6125df3cd0bb6269ad42c288
#
_cell.length_a   1.000
_cell.length_b   1.000
_cell.length_c   1.000
_cell.angle_alpha   90.00
_cell.angle_beta   90.00
_cell.angle_gamma   90.00
#
_symmetry.space_group_name_H-M   'P 1'
#
loop_
_entity.id
_entity.type
_entity.pdbx_description
1 polymer ?
#
loop_
_entity_poly.entity_id
_entity_poly.type
_entity_poly.pdbx_seq_one_letter_code
_entity_poly.pdbx_strand_id
1 'polypeptide(L)'
;LDLHNEAGYAPPRALPQRLGVVDLGSNSVRLVVFEGRCRNPVAIFNEKAVLGLGRGLQSTGRLNAAAVEGALTIMGRYLAIARAMGADPVEVLATAAMRDAANGPAFAEALRARMPGVPLRILTGEEEAAMSAEGVLLGVPGADGILGDIGGGSLELVDLSAGRPIESVSLPLGVIRLAERSGNEPARARAIAEEALSAVPWLQRGLGRDLYLVGGAWRALAKIHIVQTGYPLSIVHHYVLRKEEARDLCATVIAA
;
A
#
# COMPACT_ATOMS: atom_id res chain seq x y z
N LEU A 1 52.08 -33.90 23.16
CA LEU A 1 51.38 -32.64 22.81
C LEU A 1 50.35 -32.98 21.75
N ASP A 2 49.17 -33.45 22.22
CA ASP A 2 48.01 -33.70 21.37
C ASP A 2 47.28 -32.37 21.15
N LEU A 3 47.33 -31.89 19.89
CA LEU A 3 46.53 -30.75 19.42
C LEU A 3 45.44 -31.28 18.48
N HIS A 4 44.53 -32.11 18.95
CA HIS A 4 43.27 -32.35 18.28
C HIS A 4 42.22 -31.35 18.81
N ASN A 5 42.29 -30.14 18.27
CA ASN A 5 41.19 -29.18 18.39
C ASN A 5 40.14 -29.56 17.35
N GLU A 6 39.19 -30.42 17.69
CA GLU A 6 37.98 -30.65 16.95
C GLU A 6 37.13 -29.38 17.03
N ALA A 7 37.42 -28.41 16.15
CA ALA A 7 36.50 -27.35 15.88
C ALA A 7 35.22 -27.96 15.32
N GLY A 8 34.24 -28.18 16.19
CA GLY A 8 32.94 -28.72 15.82
C GLY A 8 32.36 -27.89 14.68
N TYR A 9 32.26 -28.51 13.49
CA TYR A 9 31.61 -27.91 12.33
C TYR A 9 30.13 -27.72 12.71
N ALA A 10 29.75 -26.51 13.09
CA ALA A 10 28.35 -26.18 13.29
C ALA A 10 27.66 -26.36 11.92
N PRO A 11 26.58 -27.13 11.86
CA PRO A 11 25.87 -27.30 10.59
C PRO A 11 25.49 -25.91 10.03
N PRO A 12 25.55 -25.73 8.69
CA PRO A 12 25.22 -24.46 8.09
C PRO A 12 23.83 -24.02 8.58
N ARG A 13 23.77 -22.82 9.13
CA ARG A 13 22.53 -22.23 9.63
C ARG A 13 21.51 -22.27 8.50
N ALA A 14 20.36 -22.92 8.72
CA ALA A 14 19.32 -22.99 7.71
C ALA A 14 19.07 -21.56 7.17
N LEU A 15 19.07 -21.40 5.85
CA LEU A 15 18.82 -20.09 5.25
C LEU A 15 17.48 -19.56 5.75
N PRO A 16 17.40 -18.30 6.17
CA PRO A 16 16.16 -17.73 6.64
C PRO A 16 15.10 -17.86 5.54
N GLN A 17 13.89 -18.26 5.93
CA GLN A 17 12.78 -18.35 4.99
C GLN A 17 12.45 -16.97 4.42
N ARG A 18 12.27 -16.89 3.11
CA ARG A 18 11.93 -15.65 2.42
C ARG A 18 10.54 -15.73 1.82
N LEU A 19 9.82 -14.63 1.87
CA LEU A 19 8.48 -14.46 1.33
C LEU A 19 8.51 -13.32 0.30
N GLY A 20 7.99 -13.57 -0.91
CA GLY A 20 7.77 -12.52 -1.90
C GLY A 20 6.31 -12.05 -1.87
N VAL A 21 6.08 -10.75 -1.76
CA VAL A 21 4.75 -10.15 -1.87
C VAL A 21 4.74 -9.17 -3.03
N VAL A 22 3.80 -9.36 -3.96
CA VAL A 22 3.55 -8.41 -5.05
C VAL A 22 2.23 -7.72 -4.79
N ASP A 23 2.29 -6.40 -4.59
CA ASP A 23 1.12 -5.52 -4.51
C ASP A 23 0.82 -4.95 -5.91
N LEU A 24 -0.33 -5.34 -6.48
CA LEU A 24 -0.82 -4.91 -7.78
C LEU A 24 -1.90 -3.85 -7.59
N GLY A 25 -1.47 -2.61 -7.39
CA GLY A 25 -2.34 -1.47 -7.13
C GLY A 25 -2.83 -0.74 -8.38
N SER A 26 -3.73 0.22 -8.19
CA SER A 26 -4.30 1.04 -9.27
C SER A 26 -3.27 1.93 -9.97
N ASN A 27 -2.22 2.38 -9.28
CA ASN A 27 -1.18 3.25 -9.85
C ASN A 27 0.12 2.50 -10.16
N SER A 28 0.47 1.53 -9.37
CA SER A 28 1.79 0.91 -9.38
C SER A 28 1.73 -0.55 -8.97
N VAL A 29 2.72 -1.30 -9.43
CA VAL A 29 3.00 -2.65 -8.99
C VAL A 29 4.27 -2.62 -8.16
N ARG A 30 4.31 -3.35 -7.06
CA ARG A 30 5.43 -3.38 -6.13
C ARG A 30 5.77 -4.81 -5.74
N LEU A 31 7.04 -5.19 -5.84
CA LEU A 31 7.57 -6.41 -5.23
C LEU A 31 8.32 -6.06 -3.96
N VAL A 32 7.99 -6.74 -2.88
CA VAL A 32 8.81 -6.75 -1.66
C VAL A 32 9.19 -8.20 -1.36
N VAL A 33 10.48 -8.44 -1.11
CA VAL A 33 10.95 -9.73 -0.59
C VAL A 33 11.32 -9.51 0.86
N PHE A 34 10.69 -10.30 1.73
CA PHE A 34 10.91 -10.30 3.16
C PHE A 34 11.77 -11.50 3.58
N GLU A 35 12.64 -11.29 4.54
CA GLU A 35 13.41 -12.33 5.21
C GLU A 35 12.88 -12.56 6.62
N GLY A 36 12.62 -13.83 6.95
CA GLY A 36 12.04 -14.26 8.22
C GLY A 36 10.51 -14.28 8.20
N ARG A 37 9.94 -15.39 8.69
CA ARG A 37 8.50 -15.55 8.95
C ARG A 37 8.22 -15.19 10.41
N CYS A 38 8.38 -13.94 10.75
CA CYS A 38 8.16 -13.44 12.10
C CYS A 38 7.22 -12.22 12.06
N ARG A 39 6.82 -11.73 13.22
CA ARG A 39 5.92 -10.58 13.33
C ARG A 39 6.49 -9.33 12.65
N ASN A 40 7.81 -9.13 12.65
CA ASN A 40 8.49 -8.01 11.99
C ASN A 40 9.51 -8.55 10.98
N PRO A 41 9.08 -9.00 9.79
CA PRO A 41 9.99 -9.48 8.76
C PRO A 41 10.81 -8.32 8.19
N VAL A 42 12.06 -8.62 7.84
CA VAL A 42 12.96 -7.62 7.24
C VAL A 42 12.74 -7.57 5.74
N ALA A 43 12.40 -6.40 5.20
CA ALA A 43 12.34 -6.18 3.77
C ALA A 43 13.78 -6.10 3.20
N ILE A 44 14.22 -7.16 2.52
CA ILE A 44 15.57 -7.24 1.92
C ILE A 44 15.61 -6.80 0.45
N PHE A 45 14.43 -6.69 -0.18
CA PHE A 45 14.28 -6.16 -1.54
C PHE A 45 12.94 -5.42 -1.66
N ASN A 46 12.94 -4.33 -2.42
CA ASN A 46 11.75 -3.52 -2.62
C ASN A 46 11.87 -2.76 -3.95
N GLU A 47 11.07 -3.13 -4.93
CA GLU A 47 11.01 -2.47 -6.23
C GLU A 47 9.57 -2.07 -6.57
N LYS A 48 9.40 -0.89 -7.14
CA LYS A 48 8.12 -0.33 -7.55
C LYS A 48 8.17 0.12 -9.01
N ALA A 49 7.17 -0.30 -9.79
CA ALA A 49 6.93 0.20 -11.14
C ALA A 49 5.60 0.96 -11.18
N VAL A 50 5.60 2.17 -11.75
CA VAL A 50 4.39 2.98 -11.94
C VAL A 50 3.81 2.68 -13.31
N LEU A 51 2.59 2.16 -13.35
CA LEU A 51 1.91 1.71 -14.58
C LEU A 51 0.61 2.45 -14.87
N GLY A 52 -0.05 2.97 -13.82
CA GLY A 52 -1.32 3.66 -13.98
C GLY A 52 -2.47 2.76 -14.45
N LEU A 53 -2.55 1.52 -13.95
CA LEU A 53 -3.60 0.54 -14.32
C LEU A 53 -5.01 1.11 -14.19
N GLY A 54 -5.26 1.92 -13.17
CA GLY A 54 -6.55 2.54 -12.91
C GLY A 54 -6.85 3.80 -13.71
N ARG A 55 -5.91 4.29 -14.55
CA ARG A 55 -6.15 5.48 -15.35
C ARG A 55 -7.19 5.22 -16.44
N GLY A 56 -8.16 6.11 -16.55
CA GLY A 56 -9.28 5.98 -17.48
C GLY A 56 -10.35 4.99 -17.02
N LEU A 57 -10.21 4.35 -15.87
CA LEU A 57 -11.17 3.37 -15.39
C LEU A 57 -12.55 3.98 -15.11
N GLN A 58 -12.59 5.21 -14.59
CA GLN A 58 -13.86 5.90 -14.31
C GLN A 58 -14.65 6.24 -15.57
N SER A 59 -13.99 6.53 -16.68
CA SER A 59 -14.64 6.89 -17.95
C SER A 59 -14.94 5.68 -18.83
N THR A 60 -14.10 4.63 -18.78
CA THR A 60 -14.20 3.47 -19.69
C THR A 60 -14.76 2.22 -19.02
N GLY A 61 -14.76 2.14 -17.69
CA GLY A 61 -15.06 0.92 -16.94
C GLY A 61 -14.02 -0.20 -17.12
N ARG A 62 -12.86 0.09 -17.75
CA ARG A 62 -11.87 -0.92 -18.13
C ARG A 62 -10.45 -0.48 -17.78
N LEU A 63 -9.58 -1.45 -17.45
CA LEU A 63 -8.15 -1.23 -17.33
C LEU A 63 -7.56 -0.82 -18.67
N ASN A 64 -6.59 0.09 -18.64
CA ASN A 64 -5.85 0.53 -19.82
C ASN A 64 -5.03 -0.62 -20.41
N ALA A 65 -5.21 -0.90 -21.72
CA ALA A 65 -4.56 -2.03 -22.38
C ALA A 65 -3.02 -1.97 -22.33
N ALA A 66 -2.42 -0.80 -22.56
CA ALA A 66 -0.97 -0.65 -22.49
C ALA A 66 -0.43 -0.86 -21.07
N ALA A 67 -1.18 -0.43 -20.06
CA ALA A 67 -0.82 -0.67 -18.65
C ALA A 67 -0.94 -2.16 -18.28
N VAL A 68 -1.93 -2.88 -18.81
CA VAL A 68 -2.08 -4.33 -18.65
C VAL A 68 -0.88 -5.08 -19.22
N GLU A 69 -0.46 -4.77 -20.47
CA GLU A 69 0.71 -5.36 -21.10
C GLU A 69 2.00 -5.07 -20.32
N GLY A 70 2.17 -3.82 -19.88
CA GLY A 70 3.28 -3.42 -19.00
C GLY A 70 3.27 -4.20 -17.69
N ALA A 71 2.10 -4.39 -17.08
CA ALA A 71 1.97 -5.16 -15.85
C ALA A 71 2.36 -6.63 -16.05
N LEU A 72 1.90 -7.29 -17.12
CA LEU A 72 2.27 -8.69 -17.42
C LEU A 72 3.79 -8.84 -17.58
N THR A 73 4.44 -7.87 -18.22
CA THR A 73 5.91 -7.86 -18.38
C THR A 73 6.63 -7.72 -17.04
N ILE A 74 6.22 -6.74 -16.22
CA ILE A 74 6.80 -6.48 -14.89
C ILE A 74 6.55 -7.66 -13.95
N MET A 75 5.37 -8.26 -13.96
CA MET A 75 5.05 -9.40 -13.11
C MET A 75 5.93 -10.61 -13.40
N GLY A 76 6.20 -10.89 -14.68
CA GLY A 76 7.17 -11.95 -15.06
C GLY A 76 8.57 -11.67 -14.53
N ARG A 77 9.03 -10.42 -14.63
CA ARG A 77 10.31 -9.99 -14.07
C ARG A 77 10.34 -10.10 -12.54
N TYR A 78 9.30 -9.67 -11.85
CA TYR A 78 9.20 -9.74 -10.39
C TYR A 78 9.23 -11.18 -9.88
N LEU A 79 8.56 -12.09 -10.57
CA LEU A 79 8.61 -13.51 -10.24
C LEU A 79 10.03 -14.08 -10.40
N ALA A 80 10.73 -13.71 -11.47
CA ALA A 80 12.11 -14.14 -11.69
C ALA A 80 13.05 -13.62 -10.59
N ILE A 81 12.91 -12.35 -10.20
CA ILE A 81 13.70 -11.74 -9.11
C ILE A 81 13.39 -12.44 -7.78
N ALA A 82 12.12 -12.61 -7.41
CA ALA A 82 11.73 -13.23 -6.16
C ALA A 82 12.29 -14.66 -6.05
N ARG A 83 12.19 -15.44 -7.12
CA ARG A 83 12.74 -16.82 -7.18
C ARG A 83 14.28 -16.82 -7.09
N ALA A 84 14.96 -15.92 -7.81
CA ALA A 84 16.41 -15.78 -7.72
C ALA A 84 16.90 -15.42 -6.32
N MET A 85 16.07 -14.71 -5.56
CA MET A 85 16.31 -14.38 -4.16
C MET A 85 15.89 -15.49 -3.20
N GLY A 86 15.39 -16.63 -3.69
CA GLY A 86 14.94 -17.75 -2.86
C GLY A 86 13.64 -17.47 -2.08
N ALA A 87 12.81 -16.55 -2.58
CA ALA A 87 11.50 -16.30 -1.96
C ALA A 87 10.53 -17.43 -2.33
N ASP A 88 10.00 -18.08 -1.29
CA ASP A 88 8.98 -19.14 -1.38
C ASP A 88 8.18 -19.14 -0.06
N PRO A 89 6.86 -18.89 -0.10
CA PRO A 89 6.06 -18.59 -1.29
C PRO A 89 6.26 -17.17 -1.86
N VAL A 90 5.74 -16.98 -3.10
CA VAL A 90 5.45 -15.68 -3.67
C VAL A 90 3.95 -15.53 -3.77
N GLU A 91 3.40 -14.41 -3.32
CA GLU A 91 1.95 -14.10 -3.38
C GLU A 91 1.71 -12.79 -4.13
N VAL A 92 0.61 -12.73 -4.87
CA VAL A 92 0.15 -11.52 -5.56
C VAL A 92 -1.16 -11.06 -4.97
N LEU A 93 -1.19 -9.82 -4.49
CA LEU A 93 -2.37 -9.15 -3.99
C LEU A 93 -2.77 -8.05 -4.98
N ALA A 94 -3.98 -8.13 -5.52
CA ALA A 94 -4.53 -7.15 -6.44
C ALA A 94 -5.67 -6.41 -5.76
N THR A 95 -5.81 -5.13 -6.08
CA THR A 95 -6.71 -4.22 -5.36
C THR A 95 -7.74 -3.55 -6.27
N ALA A 96 -8.25 -2.39 -5.89
CA ALA A 96 -9.39 -1.70 -6.47
C ALA A 96 -9.44 -1.67 -8.01
N ALA A 97 -8.32 -1.41 -8.71
CA ALA A 97 -8.36 -1.33 -10.16
C ALA A 97 -8.75 -2.65 -10.82
N MET A 98 -8.19 -3.77 -10.35
CA MET A 98 -8.52 -5.09 -10.88
C MET A 98 -9.92 -5.54 -10.46
N ARG A 99 -10.32 -5.23 -9.23
CA ARG A 99 -11.64 -5.57 -8.68
C ARG A 99 -12.77 -4.88 -9.44
N ASP A 100 -12.60 -3.59 -9.75
CA ASP A 100 -13.67 -2.73 -10.26
C ASP A 100 -13.76 -2.72 -11.79
N ALA A 101 -12.76 -3.21 -12.52
CA ALA A 101 -12.70 -3.17 -13.97
C ALA A 101 -13.47 -4.33 -14.63
N ALA A 102 -14.25 -4.02 -15.67
CA ALA A 102 -14.97 -5.02 -16.48
C ALA A 102 -14.01 -6.06 -17.12
N ASN A 103 -12.76 -5.69 -17.43
CA ASN A 103 -11.74 -6.60 -17.94
C ASN A 103 -10.78 -7.13 -16.85
N GLY A 104 -11.07 -6.89 -15.59
CA GLY A 104 -10.32 -7.42 -14.45
C GLY A 104 -10.20 -8.95 -14.45
N PRO A 105 -11.29 -9.71 -14.63
CA PRO A 105 -11.23 -11.17 -14.72
C PRO A 105 -10.32 -11.69 -15.82
N ALA A 106 -10.38 -11.10 -17.03
CA ALA A 106 -9.51 -11.48 -18.13
C ALA A 106 -8.03 -11.19 -17.85
N PHE A 107 -7.75 -10.08 -17.18
CA PHE A 107 -6.40 -9.75 -16.75
C PHE A 107 -5.91 -10.73 -15.65
N ALA A 108 -6.78 -11.12 -14.72
CA ALA A 108 -6.46 -12.13 -13.72
C ALA A 108 -6.06 -13.48 -14.34
N GLU A 109 -6.78 -13.93 -15.38
CA GLU A 109 -6.44 -15.15 -16.13
C GLU A 109 -5.08 -15.01 -16.84
N ALA A 110 -4.82 -13.87 -17.48
CA ALA A 110 -3.53 -13.61 -18.11
C ALA A 110 -2.37 -13.64 -17.09
N LEU A 111 -2.58 -13.10 -15.89
CA LEU A 111 -1.61 -13.16 -14.80
C LEU A 111 -1.37 -14.59 -14.32
N ARG A 112 -2.43 -15.38 -14.12
CA ARG A 112 -2.29 -16.81 -13.72
C ARG A 112 -1.53 -17.60 -14.76
N ALA A 113 -1.79 -17.39 -16.04
CA ALA A 113 -1.05 -18.01 -17.13
C ALA A 113 0.43 -17.61 -17.15
N ARG A 114 0.73 -16.34 -16.82
CA ARG A 114 2.11 -15.81 -16.78
C ARG A 114 2.90 -16.29 -15.57
N MET A 115 2.21 -16.57 -14.48
CA MET A 115 2.80 -16.95 -13.19
C MET A 115 2.17 -18.25 -12.64
N PRO A 116 2.39 -19.38 -13.31
CA PRO A 116 1.79 -20.65 -12.89
C PRO A 116 2.25 -21.03 -11.47
N GLY A 117 1.30 -21.44 -10.65
CA GLY A 117 1.53 -21.85 -9.26
C GLY A 117 1.68 -20.69 -8.27
N VAL A 118 1.61 -19.42 -8.71
CA VAL A 118 1.65 -18.27 -7.81
C VAL A 118 0.22 -17.88 -7.42
N PRO A 119 -0.13 -17.85 -6.12
CA PRO A 119 -1.42 -17.38 -5.66
C PRO A 119 -1.67 -15.92 -6.07
N LEU A 120 -2.83 -15.68 -6.69
CA LEU A 120 -3.34 -14.34 -6.99
C LEU A 120 -4.65 -14.14 -6.24
N ARG A 121 -4.67 -13.20 -5.30
CA ARG A 121 -5.86 -12.77 -4.56
C ARG A 121 -6.27 -11.38 -5.02
N ILE A 122 -7.54 -11.20 -5.34
CA ILE A 122 -8.15 -9.89 -5.57
C ILE A 122 -8.87 -9.52 -4.28
N LEU A 123 -8.33 -8.53 -3.59
CA LEU A 123 -8.81 -8.15 -2.27
C LEU A 123 -10.12 -7.36 -2.36
N THR A 124 -11.02 -7.62 -1.44
CA THR A 124 -12.15 -6.71 -1.16
C THR A 124 -11.65 -5.46 -0.47
N GLY A 125 -12.45 -4.40 -0.43
CA GLY A 125 -12.11 -3.19 0.31
C GLY A 125 -11.96 -3.44 1.83
N GLU A 126 -12.72 -4.38 2.37
CA GLU A 126 -12.62 -4.79 3.78
C GLU A 126 -11.30 -5.53 4.06
N GLU A 127 -10.88 -6.41 3.15
CA GLU A 127 -9.59 -7.11 3.26
C GLU A 127 -8.41 -6.11 3.14
N GLU A 128 -8.50 -5.12 2.23
CA GLU A 128 -7.50 -4.06 2.12
C GLU A 128 -7.40 -3.26 3.43
N ALA A 129 -8.55 -2.84 3.99
CA ALA A 129 -8.61 -2.13 5.26
C ALA A 129 -8.03 -2.94 6.43
N ALA A 130 -8.36 -4.23 6.51
CA ALA A 130 -7.84 -5.13 7.55
C ALA A 130 -6.31 -5.28 7.45
N MET A 131 -5.77 -5.48 6.25
CA MET A 131 -4.32 -5.60 6.04
C MET A 131 -3.59 -4.29 6.35
N SER A 132 -4.16 -3.15 6.00
CA SER A 132 -3.59 -1.83 6.33
C SER A 132 -3.58 -1.61 7.85
N ALA A 133 -4.65 -2.00 8.55
CA ALA A 133 -4.72 -1.94 10.00
C ALA A 133 -3.64 -2.82 10.66
N GLU A 134 -3.49 -4.06 10.22
CA GLU A 134 -2.43 -4.95 10.70
C GLU A 134 -1.03 -4.34 10.48
N GLY A 135 -0.80 -3.75 9.29
CA GLY A 135 0.46 -3.09 8.98
C GLY A 135 0.77 -1.92 9.92
N VAL A 136 -0.22 -1.10 10.27
CA VAL A 136 -0.06 -0.01 11.25
C VAL A 136 0.18 -0.58 12.64
N LEU A 137 -0.58 -1.58 13.07
CA LEU A 137 -0.44 -2.20 14.40
C LEU A 137 0.88 -2.96 14.59
N LEU A 138 1.52 -3.41 13.51
CA LEU A 138 2.89 -3.95 13.57
C LEU A 138 3.90 -2.87 13.94
N GLY A 139 3.77 -1.66 13.38
CA GLY A 139 4.64 -0.53 13.68
C GLY A 139 4.27 0.23 14.96
N VAL A 140 2.98 0.32 15.27
CA VAL A 140 2.41 1.05 16.42
C VAL A 140 1.41 0.14 17.15
N PRO A 141 1.87 -0.79 18.00
CA PRO A 141 1.00 -1.81 18.62
C PRO A 141 -0.16 -1.28 19.48
N GLY A 142 0.01 -0.07 20.02
CA GLY A 142 -1.01 0.61 20.83
C GLY A 142 -1.80 1.68 20.07
N ALA A 143 -1.81 1.65 18.73
CA ALA A 143 -2.48 2.67 17.94
C ALA A 143 -3.94 2.87 18.38
N ASP A 144 -4.32 4.14 18.59
CA ASP A 144 -5.65 4.59 18.98
C ASP A 144 -6.00 5.82 18.15
N GLY A 145 -6.97 5.72 17.25
CA GLY A 145 -7.30 6.79 16.30
C GLY A 145 -7.89 6.27 15.01
N ILE A 146 -7.82 7.08 13.98
CA ILE A 146 -8.29 6.71 12.64
C ILE A 146 -7.10 6.40 11.74
N LEU A 147 -7.12 5.25 11.11
CA LEU A 147 -6.22 4.94 10.00
C LEU A 147 -6.84 5.41 8.69
N GLY A 148 -6.06 6.07 7.84
CA GLY A 148 -6.41 6.42 6.46
C GLY A 148 -5.35 5.94 5.48
N ASP A 149 -5.64 4.86 4.74
CA ASP A 149 -4.78 4.36 3.65
C ASP A 149 -5.32 4.83 2.32
N ILE A 150 -4.61 5.76 1.67
CA ILE A 150 -5.02 6.27 0.36
C ILE A 150 -4.18 5.66 -0.75
N GLY A 151 -4.85 4.84 -1.54
CA GLY A 151 -4.32 4.25 -2.75
C GLY A 151 -4.62 5.07 -4.01
N GLY A 152 -4.45 4.45 -5.18
CA GLY A 152 -4.83 5.06 -6.45
C GLY A 152 -6.33 5.01 -6.72
N GLY A 153 -7.01 3.94 -6.29
CA GLY A 153 -8.43 3.68 -6.57
C GLY A 153 -9.36 3.87 -5.39
N SER A 154 -8.88 3.69 -4.17
CA SER A 154 -9.68 3.71 -2.94
C SER A 154 -8.99 4.44 -1.80
N LEU A 155 -9.76 4.73 -0.76
CA LEU A 155 -9.33 5.17 0.56
C LEU A 155 -9.95 4.22 1.58
N GLU A 156 -9.11 3.49 2.27
CA GLU A 156 -9.51 2.64 3.40
C GLU A 156 -9.42 3.46 4.68
N LEU A 157 -10.52 3.48 5.43
CA LEU A 157 -10.59 4.10 6.75
C LEU A 157 -10.85 3.02 7.79
N VAL A 158 -10.11 3.06 8.90
CA VAL A 158 -10.28 2.10 10.00
C VAL A 158 -10.25 2.85 11.33
N ASP A 159 -11.24 2.60 12.17
CA ASP A 159 -11.22 3.01 13.57
C ASP A 159 -10.38 2.01 14.38
N LEU A 160 -9.25 2.48 14.90
CA LEU A 160 -8.35 1.71 15.76
C LEU A 160 -8.58 2.12 17.22
N SER A 161 -8.85 1.17 18.09
CA SER A 161 -8.96 1.44 19.52
C SER A 161 -8.20 0.39 20.33
N ALA A 162 -7.36 0.86 21.23
CA ALA A 162 -6.51 0.01 22.09
C ALA A 162 -5.75 -1.07 21.30
N GLY A 163 -5.19 -0.70 20.14
CA GLY A 163 -4.43 -1.60 19.29
C GLY A 163 -5.26 -2.66 18.54
N ARG A 164 -6.53 -2.37 18.28
CA ARG A 164 -7.46 -3.26 17.55
C ARG A 164 -8.29 -2.49 16.53
N PRO A 165 -8.54 -3.06 15.34
CA PRO A 165 -9.53 -2.51 14.42
C PRO A 165 -10.94 -2.74 14.98
N ILE A 166 -11.77 -1.70 15.00
CA ILE A 166 -13.15 -1.72 15.51
C ILE A 166 -14.14 -1.69 14.36
N GLU A 167 -13.94 -0.79 13.41
CA GLU A 167 -14.83 -0.59 12.28
C GLU A 167 -14.02 -0.11 11.08
N SER A 168 -14.42 -0.46 9.86
CA SER A 168 -13.71 -0.07 8.65
C SER A 168 -14.65 0.20 7.50
N VAL A 169 -14.17 0.97 6.54
CA VAL A 169 -14.85 1.22 5.26
C VAL A 169 -13.81 1.47 4.17
N SER A 170 -14.11 1.01 2.96
CA SER A 170 -13.37 1.39 1.74
C SER A 170 -14.22 2.34 0.91
N LEU A 171 -13.69 3.52 0.65
CA LEU A 171 -14.35 4.57 -0.13
C LEU A 171 -13.69 4.73 -1.51
N PRO A 172 -14.46 5.05 -2.57
CA PRO A 172 -13.91 5.26 -3.92
C PRO A 172 -13.24 6.65 -4.06
N LEU A 173 -12.28 6.94 -3.18
CA LEU A 173 -11.59 8.23 -3.03
C LEU A 173 -10.08 8.17 -3.30
N GLY A 174 -9.60 7.07 -3.91
CA GLY A 174 -8.18 7.00 -4.30
C GLY A 174 -7.78 8.14 -5.24
N VAL A 175 -6.51 8.55 -5.16
CA VAL A 175 -6.03 9.78 -5.82
C VAL A 175 -6.26 9.83 -7.33
N ILE A 176 -6.13 8.71 -8.05
CA ILE A 176 -6.40 8.66 -9.50
C ILE A 176 -7.89 8.80 -9.76
N ARG A 177 -8.70 8.01 -9.04
CA ARG A 177 -10.15 8.02 -9.16
C ARG A 177 -10.75 9.39 -8.86
N LEU A 178 -10.28 10.01 -7.77
CA LEU A 178 -10.75 11.33 -7.37
C LEU A 178 -10.38 12.40 -8.39
N ALA A 179 -9.15 12.38 -8.91
CA ALA A 179 -8.69 13.28 -9.96
C ALA A 179 -9.55 13.16 -11.23
N GLU A 180 -9.86 11.94 -11.68
CA GLU A 180 -10.72 11.71 -12.85
C GLU A 180 -12.16 12.17 -12.61
N ARG A 181 -12.75 11.85 -11.45
CA ARG A 181 -14.12 12.25 -11.09
C ARG A 181 -14.29 13.76 -10.98
N SER A 182 -13.27 14.43 -10.49
CA SER A 182 -13.27 15.89 -10.32
C SER A 182 -12.87 16.65 -11.58
N GLY A 183 -12.31 15.98 -12.60
CA GLY A 183 -11.69 16.64 -13.76
C GLY A 183 -10.44 17.42 -13.37
N ASN A 184 -9.72 17.00 -12.32
CA ASN A 184 -8.58 17.71 -11.70
C ASN A 184 -8.94 19.06 -11.07
N GLU A 185 -10.23 19.34 -10.82
CA GLU A 185 -10.70 20.57 -10.18
C GLU A 185 -10.68 20.39 -8.65
N PRO A 186 -9.83 21.12 -7.89
CA PRO A 186 -9.68 20.93 -6.45
C PRO A 186 -10.97 21.14 -5.65
N ALA A 187 -11.77 22.14 -6.00
CA ALA A 187 -13.04 22.40 -5.32
C ALA A 187 -14.04 21.24 -5.50
N ARG A 188 -14.11 20.67 -6.70
CA ARG A 188 -14.96 19.53 -6.99
C ARG A 188 -14.45 18.26 -6.30
N ALA A 189 -13.12 18.04 -6.30
CA ALA A 189 -12.50 16.93 -5.57
C ALA A 189 -12.85 16.98 -4.09
N ARG A 190 -12.77 18.17 -3.49
CA ARG A 190 -13.13 18.42 -2.10
C ARG A 190 -14.60 18.09 -1.83
N ALA A 191 -15.53 18.58 -2.65
CA ALA A 191 -16.95 18.30 -2.48
C ALA A 191 -17.27 16.81 -2.55
N ILE A 192 -16.66 16.09 -3.51
CA ILE A 192 -16.80 14.62 -3.63
C ILE A 192 -16.28 13.91 -2.38
N ALA A 193 -15.13 14.34 -1.85
CA ALA A 193 -14.55 13.75 -0.66
C ALA A 193 -15.41 14.02 0.59
N GLU A 194 -15.87 15.26 0.77
CA GLU A 194 -16.73 15.65 1.90
C GLU A 194 -18.06 14.88 1.90
N GLU A 195 -18.69 14.71 0.73
CA GLU A 195 -19.90 13.90 0.58
C GLU A 195 -19.66 12.45 1.00
N ALA A 196 -18.60 11.82 0.47
CA ALA A 196 -18.30 10.43 0.79
C ALA A 196 -17.94 10.22 2.27
N LEU A 197 -17.18 11.14 2.87
CA LEU A 197 -16.80 11.08 4.28
C LEU A 197 -18.00 11.34 5.20
N SER A 198 -18.95 12.19 4.82
CA SER A 198 -20.17 12.45 5.59
C SER A 198 -21.07 11.21 5.72
N ALA A 199 -20.97 10.27 4.79
CA ALA A 199 -21.66 8.99 4.83
C ALA A 199 -21.06 7.97 5.83
N VAL A 200 -20.00 8.36 6.56
CA VAL A 200 -19.30 7.50 7.54
C VAL A 200 -19.41 8.11 8.94
N PRO A 201 -20.54 7.88 9.67
CA PRO A 201 -20.83 8.59 10.93
C PRO A 201 -19.81 8.32 12.04
N TRP A 202 -19.23 7.12 12.07
CA TRP A 202 -18.28 6.72 13.09
C TRP A 202 -16.93 7.49 13.03
N LEU A 203 -16.64 8.20 11.94
CA LEU A 203 -15.46 9.08 11.86
C LEU A 203 -15.45 10.16 12.95
N GLN A 204 -16.61 10.53 13.48
CA GLN A 204 -16.72 11.46 14.61
C GLN A 204 -16.01 10.94 15.86
N ARG A 205 -15.85 9.63 16.01
CA ARG A 205 -15.08 9.02 17.11
C ARG A 205 -13.58 9.33 17.04
N GLY A 206 -13.10 9.75 15.87
CA GLY A 206 -11.71 10.20 15.66
C GLY A 206 -11.39 11.59 16.21
N LEU A 207 -12.39 12.36 16.68
CA LEU A 207 -12.16 13.70 17.19
C LEU A 207 -11.27 13.68 18.44
N GLY A 208 -10.15 14.40 18.38
CA GLY A 208 -9.18 14.46 19.47
C GLY A 208 -8.21 13.27 19.55
N ARG A 209 -8.30 12.33 18.61
CA ARG A 209 -7.43 11.16 18.49
C ARG A 209 -6.46 11.30 17.32
N ASP A 210 -5.50 10.40 17.22
CA ASP A 210 -4.50 10.39 16.18
C ASP A 210 -5.08 9.98 14.81
N LEU A 211 -4.45 10.47 13.72
CA LEU A 211 -4.72 10.07 12.35
C LEU A 211 -3.48 9.37 11.77
N TYR A 212 -3.57 8.06 11.56
CA TYR A 212 -2.49 7.25 10.99
C TYR A 212 -2.60 7.24 9.48
N LEU A 213 -1.65 7.86 8.79
CA LEU A 213 -1.69 8.07 7.36
C LEU A 213 -0.79 7.09 6.61
N VAL A 214 -1.37 6.25 5.77
CA VAL A 214 -0.71 5.26 4.94
C VAL A 214 -0.96 5.56 3.46
N GLY A 215 0.01 5.26 2.62
CA GLY A 215 -0.10 5.45 1.18
C GLY A 215 0.90 6.45 0.60
N GLY A 216 0.96 6.49 -0.73
CA GLY A 216 1.95 7.27 -1.46
C GLY A 216 1.72 8.77 -1.38
N ALA A 217 0.46 9.21 -1.41
CA ALA A 217 0.10 10.63 -1.37
C ALA A 217 0.49 11.28 -0.04
N TRP A 218 0.18 10.64 1.08
CA TRP A 218 0.57 11.14 2.40
C TRP A 218 2.07 11.22 2.58
N ARG A 219 2.81 10.21 2.07
CA ARG A 219 4.28 10.25 2.09
C ARG A 219 4.84 11.39 1.25
N ALA A 220 4.19 11.76 0.14
CA ALA A 220 4.60 12.92 -0.65
C ALA A 220 4.42 14.22 0.13
N LEU A 221 3.28 14.42 0.80
CA LEU A 221 3.04 15.57 1.66
C LEU A 221 4.05 15.64 2.81
N ALA A 222 4.31 14.53 3.49
CA ALA A 222 5.31 14.47 4.56
C ALA A 222 6.72 14.87 4.06
N LYS A 223 7.12 14.43 2.86
CA LYS A 223 8.40 14.85 2.26
C LYS A 223 8.47 16.34 1.95
N ILE A 224 7.38 16.95 1.47
CA ILE A 224 7.32 18.39 1.26
C ILE A 224 7.53 19.11 2.59
N HIS A 225 6.84 18.70 3.66
CA HIS A 225 6.99 19.30 4.98
C HIS A 225 8.40 19.14 5.55
N ILE A 226 9.00 17.95 5.43
CA ILE A 226 10.39 17.69 5.84
C ILE A 226 11.35 18.68 5.17
N VAL A 227 11.19 18.92 3.87
CA VAL A 227 12.04 19.88 3.12
C VAL A 227 11.77 21.31 3.56
N GLN A 228 10.50 21.71 3.70
CA GLN A 228 10.11 23.08 4.09
C GLN A 228 10.61 23.44 5.48
N THR A 229 10.60 22.49 6.42
CA THR A 229 11.00 22.73 7.82
C THR A 229 12.48 22.50 8.08
N GLY A 230 13.24 22.00 7.09
CA GLY A 230 14.63 21.63 7.29
C GLY A 230 14.80 20.47 8.30
N TYR A 231 13.80 19.59 8.41
CA TYR A 231 13.87 18.45 9.33
C TYR A 231 15.08 17.58 9.02
N PRO A 232 15.91 17.22 10.02
CA PRO A 232 17.24 16.63 9.78
C PRO A 232 17.22 15.22 9.20
N LEU A 233 16.08 14.52 9.25
CA LEU A 233 15.94 13.15 8.74
C LEU A 233 15.00 13.12 7.55
N SER A 234 15.40 12.49 6.45
CA SER A 234 14.54 12.28 5.26
C SER A 234 13.64 11.03 5.39
N ILE A 235 13.42 10.53 6.60
CA ILE A 235 12.64 9.34 6.90
C ILE A 235 11.19 9.74 7.19
N VAL A 236 10.26 9.22 6.39
CA VAL A 236 8.81 9.47 6.57
C VAL A 236 8.11 8.43 7.45
N HIS A 237 8.78 7.32 7.78
CA HIS A 237 8.24 6.30 8.68
C HIS A 237 8.22 6.85 10.11
N HIS A 238 7.07 6.79 10.77
CA HIS A 238 6.82 7.43 12.07
C HIS A 238 7.02 8.96 12.10
N TYR A 239 6.97 9.62 10.94
CA TYR A 239 6.99 11.08 10.89
C TYR A 239 5.66 11.64 11.41
N VAL A 240 5.73 12.53 12.39
CA VAL A 240 4.56 13.11 13.03
C VAL A 240 4.40 14.57 12.61
N LEU A 241 3.18 14.92 12.19
CA LEU A 241 2.74 16.28 11.91
C LEU A 241 1.68 16.68 12.94
N ARG A 242 1.79 17.87 13.49
CA ARG A 242 0.71 18.43 14.29
C ARG A 242 -0.44 18.86 13.38
N LYS A 243 -1.63 18.93 13.91
CA LYS A 243 -2.84 19.26 13.16
C LYS A 243 -2.72 20.62 12.44
N GLU A 244 -2.16 21.61 13.10
CA GLU A 244 -1.93 22.96 12.55
C GLU A 244 -0.93 22.90 11.38
N GLU A 245 0.21 22.24 11.57
CA GLU A 245 1.23 22.05 10.53
C GLU A 245 0.67 21.32 9.30
N ALA A 246 -0.16 20.31 9.52
CA ALA A 246 -0.82 19.56 8.43
C ALA A 246 -1.79 20.46 7.64
N ARG A 247 -2.55 21.35 8.33
CA ARG A 247 -3.44 22.31 7.69
C ARG A 247 -2.70 23.34 6.86
N ASP A 248 -1.62 23.91 7.40
CA ASP A 248 -0.78 24.90 6.73
C ASP A 248 -0.11 24.30 5.50
N LEU A 249 0.39 23.05 5.61
CA LEU A 249 0.94 22.30 4.50
C LEU A 249 -0.10 22.10 3.39
N CYS A 250 -1.31 21.66 3.74
CA CYS A 250 -2.40 21.47 2.77
C CYS A 250 -2.77 22.81 2.08
N ALA A 251 -2.88 23.89 2.84
CA ALA A 251 -3.15 25.21 2.29
C ALA A 251 -2.07 25.67 1.30
N THR A 252 -0.81 25.45 1.64
CA THR A 252 0.35 25.76 0.78
C THR A 252 0.32 24.96 -0.53
N VAL A 253 0.03 23.66 -0.46
CA VAL A 253 -0.02 22.78 -1.64
C VAL A 253 -1.22 23.11 -2.55
N ILE A 254 -2.35 23.54 -1.98
CA ILE A 254 -3.54 23.93 -2.76
C ILE A 254 -3.30 25.27 -3.48
N ALA A 255 -2.50 26.15 -2.89
CA ALA A 255 -2.20 27.48 -3.46
C ALA A 255 -1.09 27.46 -4.53
N ALA A 256 -0.34 26.35 -4.66
CA ALA A 256 0.77 26.19 -5.61
C ALA A 256 0.30 25.70 -6.98
#